data_c85cab7dced0453fc9cb46d7b2b6d917
#
_entry.id   c85cab7dced0453fc9cb46d7b2b6d917
#
_cell.length_a   1.000
_cell.length_b   1.000
_cell.length_c   1.000
_cell.angle_alpha   90.00
_cell.angle_beta   90.00
_cell.angle_gamma   90.00
#
_symmetry.space_group_name_H-M   'P 1'
#
loop_
_entity.id
_entity.type
_entity.pdbx_description
1 polymer ?
#
loop_
_entity_poly.entity_id
_entity_poly.type
_entity_poly.pdbx_seq_one_letter_code
_entity_poly.pdbx_strand_id
1 'polypeptide(L)'
;MDQEKLPVKNDRGYYEIRLESIGGLGANLCGKMLGELGVTCLKLNAASFSSYGSEKRGSPVKAHIRWSEPDVEIQLNSPIESPHILGLFHEAMTGKVPVTAGLTEKSKVVINTSRSPEEIQKALNLCCGEIFCIDAQKIAMESKTRINMLMLGAICKASNFVPLDAAIKITEETIGKKYPNLIEKNIDGVRRGYNETISKFFERNNKIEPLKYKEAENRWGYENAPIGGINNRIGSTVSNDLSASREGYIPLFVQEKCINCGLCDTTCPDMVFQFMPGTYKEKPAMVNMGLDYHHCKGCLRCVDVCPTNALVAGLEREHPDKKWFVRNKDLIVDKLEYEDAGANSWITSEAYLDEKRVDGGIV
;
A
#
# COMPACT_ATOMS: atom_id res chain seq x y z
N MET A 1 -21.13 37.44 7.12
CA MET A 1 -21.19 35.99 7.26
C MET A 1 -20.26 35.44 6.20
N ASP A 2 -19.07 35.00 6.58
CA ASP A 2 -18.14 34.37 5.65
C ASP A 2 -18.79 33.09 5.16
N GLN A 3 -18.82 32.94 3.82
CA GLN A 3 -19.41 31.78 3.16
C GLN A 3 -18.56 30.56 3.52
N GLU A 4 -19.16 29.50 4.05
CA GLU A 4 -18.44 28.24 4.33
C GLU A 4 -17.71 27.74 3.09
N LYS A 5 -16.41 27.44 3.23
CA LYS A 5 -15.53 27.04 2.13
C LYS A 5 -15.59 25.52 1.85
N LEU A 6 -15.86 24.73 2.91
CA LEU A 6 -15.94 23.30 2.82
C LEU A 6 -17.39 22.85 2.57
N PRO A 7 -17.67 22.15 1.43
CA PRO A 7 -19.05 21.76 1.08
C PRO A 7 -19.60 20.62 1.95
N VAL A 8 -18.72 19.80 2.52
CA VAL A 8 -19.05 18.67 3.38
C VAL A 8 -18.04 18.59 4.51
N LYS A 9 -18.50 18.28 5.71
CA LYS A 9 -17.66 18.12 6.91
C LYS A 9 -18.18 16.93 7.72
N ASN A 10 -17.29 16.27 8.47
CA ASN A 10 -17.68 15.29 9.47
C ASN A 10 -18.15 16.02 10.76
N ASP A 11 -18.54 15.25 11.78
CA ASP A 11 -19.07 15.77 13.06
C ASP A 11 -18.06 16.66 13.81
N ARG A 12 -16.76 16.58 13.44
CA ARG A 12 -15.69 17.41 14.03
C ARG A 12 -15.37 18.65 13.20
N GLY A 13 -16.09 18.89 12.12
CA GLY A 13 -15.88 20.03 11.23
C GLY A 13 -14.75 19.83 10.22
N TYR A 14 -14.29 18.57 9.98
CA TYR A 14 -13.17 18.29 9.08
C TYR A 14 -13.64 17.73 7.75
N TYR A 15 -12.94 18.11 6.68
CA TYR A 15 -12.93 17.42 5.41
C TYR A 15 -11.69 16.53 5.34
N GLU A 16 -11.85 15.24 5.14
CA GLU A 16 -10.81 14.24 5.29
C GLU A 16 -10.52 13.49 3.99
N ILE A 17 -9.23 13.41 3.65
CA ILE A 17 -8.72 12.69 2.48
C ILE A 17 -7.71 11.64 2.97
N ARG A 18 -7.90 10.39 2.54
CA ARG A 18 -6.97 9.30 2.80
C ARG A 18 -6.39 8.80 1.48
N LEU A 19 -5.06 8.78 1.38
CA LEU A 19 -4.35 8.23 0.23
C LEU A 19 -3.74 6.90 0.63
N GLU A 20 -3.95 5.89 -0.18
CA GLU A 20 -3.37 4.57 -0.01
C GLU A 20 -2.50 4.21 -1.20
N SER A 21 -1.28 3.73 -0.93
CA SER A 21 -0.24 3.51 -1.92
C SER A 21 0.77 2.49 -1.44
N ILE A 22 1.68 2.14 -2.33
CA ILE A 22 2.96 1.54 -1.97
C ILE A 22 4.07 2.60 -1.99
N GLY A 23 5.13 2.35 -1.24
CA GLY A 23 6.30 3.23 -1.19
C GLY A 23 6.96 3.37 -2.57
N GLY A 24 7.14 4.61 -3.02
CA GLY A 24 7.75 4.93 -4.32
C GLY A 24 6.81 5.67 -5.29
N LEU A 25 5.49 5.53 -5.18
CA LEU A 25 4.52 6.18 -6.09
C LEU A 25 4.20 7.64 -5.73
N GLY A 26 4.73 8.15 -4.62
CA GLY A 26 4.66 9.57 -4.27
C GLY A 26 3.38 10.02 -3.56
N ALA A 27 2.61 9.12 -2.94
CA ALA A 27 1.41 9.48 -2.18
C ALA A 27 1.71 10.44 -1.03
N ASN A 28 2.84 10.27 -0.32
CA ASN A 28 3.25 11.18 0.75
C ASN A 28 3.50 12.61 0.25
N LEU A 29 4.12 12.75 -0.92
CA LEU A 29 4.33 14.06 -1.53
C LEU A 29 3.00 14.67 -1.96
N CYS A 30 2.13 13.89 -2.58
CA CYS A 30 0.78 14.33 -2.94
C CYS A 30 -0.01 14.79 -1.69
N GLY A 31 0.06 14.03 -0.59
CA GLY A 31 -0.59 14.39 0.67
C GLY A 31 -0.06 15.70 1.27
N LYS A 32 1.26 15.93 1.21
CA LYS A 32 1.84 17.21 1.63
C LYS A 32 1.37 18.36 0.74
N MET A 33 1.37 18.18 -0.58
CA MET A 33 0.90 19.18 -1.52
C MET A 33 -0.59 19.52 -1.29
N LEU A 34 -1.44 18.53 -1.01
CA LEU A 34 -2.84 18.76 -0.64
C LEU A 34 -2.96 19.55 0.69
N GLY A 35 -2.13 19.24 1.69
CA GLY A 35 -2.08 20.01 2.93
C GLY A 35 -1.69 21.48 2.68
N GLU A 36 -0.60 21.71 1.95
CA GLU A 36 -0.14 23.06 1.59
C GLU A 36 -1.17 23.81 0.72
N LEU A 37 -1.83 23.12 -0.21
CA LEU A 37 -2.90 23.68 -1.04
C LEU A 37 -4.06 24.19 -0.18
N GLY A 38 -4.48 23.43 0.81
CA GLY A 38 -5.52 23.84 1.76
C GLY A 38 -5.20 25.17 2.43
N VAL A 39 -3.97 25.34 2.91
CA VAL A 39 -3.54 26.56 3.59
C VAL A 39 -3.31 27.70 2.62
N THR A 40 -2.51 27.48 1.57
CA THR A 40 -2.02 28.57 0.71
C THR A 40 -3.05 29.06 -0.29
N CYS A 41 -3.82 28.14 -0.88
CA CYS A 41 -4.76 28.47 -1.95
C CYS A 41 -6.20 28.62 -1.44
N LEU A 42 -6.66 27.71 -0.57
CA LEU A 42 -8.04 27.71 -0.09
C LEU A 42 -8.24 28.53 1.19
N LYS A 43 -7.16 28.93 1.87
CA LYS A 43 -7.22 29.64 3.14
C LYS A 43 -7.99 28.87 4.22
N LEU A 44 -7.75 27.58 4.28
CA LEU A 44 -8.26 26.64 5.27
C LEU A 44 -7.16 26.33 6.29
N ASN A 45 -7.53 25.78 7.44
CA ASN A 45 -6.57 25.05 8.25
C ASN A 45 -6.32 23.69 7.64
N ALA A 46 -5.09 23.18 7.71
CA ALA A 46 -4.74 21.88 7.18
C ALA A 46 -3.74 21.15 8.08
N ALA A 47 -3.94 19.83 8.20
CA ALA A 47 -2.97 18.92 8.78
C ALA A 47 -2.74 17.76 7.80
N SER A 48 -1.47 17.38 7.60
CA SER A 48 -1.13 16.21 6.79
C SER A 48 -0.04 15.41 7.48
N PHE A 49 -0.22 14.09 7.54
CA PHE A 49 0.78 13.17 8.03
C PHE A 49 0.72 11.87 7.25
N SER A 50 1.78 11.08 7.36
CA SER A 50 1.88 9.82 6.64
C SER A 50 2.20 8.68 7.60
N SER A 51 1.57 7.54 7.35
CA SER A 51 1.85 6.28 8.00
C SER A 51 2.52 5.35 6.99
N TYR A 52 3.66 4.79 7.36
CA TYR A 52 4.43 3.86 6.51
C TYR A 52 5.22 2.89 7.39
N GLY A 53 5.48 1.71 6.84
CA GLY A 53 6.32 0.71 7.50
C GLY A 53 7.80 1.10 7.55
N SER A 54 8.62 0.24 8.12
CA SER A 54 10.08 0.42 8.24
C SER A 54 10.79 0.54 6.88
N GLU A 55 10.20 -0.02 5.83
CA GLU A 55 10.76 -0.01 4.49
C GLU A 55 10.28 1.20 3.67
N LYS A 56 11.23 1.84 2.95
CA LYS A 56 10.93 3.03 2.14
C LYS A 56 10.33 2.74 0.77
N ARG A 57 10.49 1.54 0.23
CA ARG A 57 9.96 1.13 -1.08
C ARG A 57 9.24 -0.19 -0.99
N GLY A 58 8.08 -0.27 -1.67
CA GLY A 58 7.30 -1.48 -1.79
C GLY A 58 6.45 -1.84 -0.55
N SER A 59 6.55 -1.11 0.56
CA SER A 59 5.64 -1.28 1.69
C SER A 59 4.38 -0.43 1.55
N PRO A 60 3.24 -0.85 2.11
CA PRO A 60 2.04 -0.03 2.15
C PRO A 60 2.30 1.32 2.83
N VAL A 61 1.79 2.37 2.20
CA VAL A 61 1.91 3.75 2.67
C VAL A 61 0.54 4.39 2.68
N LYS A 62 0.21 5.08 3.76
CA LYS A 62 -1.00 5.91 3.85
C LYS A 62 -0.62 7.34 4.09
N ALA A 63 -1.32 8.27 3.42
CA ALA A 63 -1.26 9.68 3.75
C ALA A 63 -2.65 10.16 4.17
N HIS A 64 -2.68 10.93 5.24
CA HIS A 64 -3.89 11.44 5.86
C HIS A 64 -3.88 12.96 5.80
N ILE A 65 -4.90 13.55 5.21
CA ILE A 65 -5.03 14.99 5.06
C ILE A 65 -6.37 15.42 5.63
N ARG A 66 -6.34 16.40 6.52
CA ARG A 66 -7.51 17.05 7.10
C ARG A 66 -7.53 18.52 6.73
N TRP A 67 -8.67 18.99 6.32
CA TRP A 67 -8.96 20.41 6.14
C TRP A 67 -10.10 20.82 7.05
N SER A 68 -10.03 22.01 7.61
CA SER A 68 -11.11 22.63 8.38
C SER A 68 -11.25 24.11 8.05
N GLU A 69 -12.39 24.68 8.38
CA GLU A 69 -12.59 26.12 8.29
C GLU A 69 -11.55 26.86 9.15
N PRO A 70 -11.23 28.13 8.85
CA PRO A 70 -10.16 28.86 9.55
C PRO A 70 -10.39 29.04 11.06
N ASP A 71 -11.63 28.99 11.51
CA ASP A 71 -12.05 29.11 12.92
C ASP A 71 -12.08 27.77 13.65
N VAL A 72 -11.85 26.65 12.93
CA VAL A 72 -11.84 25.29 13.50
C VAL A 72 -10.41 24.75 13.53
N GLU A 73 -9.86 24.58 14.72
CA GLU A 73 -8.52 24.05 14.91
C GLU A 73 -8.48 22.51 14.72
N ILE A 74 -7.45 22.03 14.01
CA ILE A 74 -7.24 20.58 13.82
C ILE A 74 -6.34 20.06 14.93
N GLN A 75 -6.91 19.44 15.94
CA GLN A 75 -6.19 18.88 17.08
C GLN A 75 -5.90 17.38 16.98
N LEU A 76 -6.37 16.72 15.91
CA LEU A 76 -6.24 15.27 15.72
C LEU A 76 -5.05 14.90 14.85
N ASN A 77 -4.26 13.96 15.34
CA ASN A 77 -3.17 13.32 14.60
C ASN A 77 -3.35 11.80 14.49
N SER A 78 -4.59 11.31 14.60
CA SER A 78 -4.95 9.90 14.42
C SER A 78 -5.19 9.57 12.95
N PRO A 79 -5.07 8.31 12.53
CA PRO A 79 -5.46 7.87 11.20
C PRO A 79 -6.90 8.28 10.84
N ILE A 80 -7.14 8.54 9.55
CA ILE A 80 -8.48 8.85 9.04
C ILE A 80 -9.20 7.52 8.78
N GLU A 81 -10.28 7.31 9.50
CA GLU A 81 -11.09 6.10 9.39
C GLU A 81 -12.12 6.20 8.27
N SER A 82 -12.87 7.30 8.22
CA SER A 82 -13.97 7.52 7.28
C SER A 82 -13.70 8.72 6.36
N PRO A 83 -12.90 8.56 5.30
CA PRO A 83 -12.53 9.66 4.43
C PRO A 83 -13.69 10.10 3.53
N HIS A 84 -13.72 11.41 3.21
CA HIS A 84 -14.55 11.95 2.14
C HIS A 84 -14.00 11.59 0.76
N ILE A 85 -12.66 11.56 0.62
CA ILE A 85 -11.98 11.04 -0.57
C ILE A 85 -10.98 9.96 -0.17
N LEU A 86 -11.08 8.80 -0.82
CA LEU A 86 -10.07 7.76 -0.83
C LEU A 86 -9.30 7.82 -2.14
N GLY A 87 -7.99 8.08 -2.10
CA GLY A 87 -7.11 8.04 -3.27
C GLY A 87 -6.27 6.76 -3.29
N LEU A 88 -6.47 5.90 -4.29
CA LEU A 88 -5.74 4.65 -4.48
C LEU A 88 -4.71 4.80 -5.59
N PHE A 89 -3.43 4.83 -5.23
CA PHE A 89 -2.31 4.98 -6.17
C PHE A 89 -1.89 3.67 -6.83
N HIS A 90 -2.23 2.54 -6.22
CA HIS A 90 -1.81 1.22 -6.66
C HIS A 90 -2.99 0.24 -6.62
N GLU A 91 -3.48 -0.14 -7.80
CA GLU A 91 -4.65 -1.00 -7.92
C GLU A 91 -4.45 -2.40 -7.30
N ALA A 92 -3.22 -2.95 -7.34
CA ALA A 92 -2.94 -4.28 -6.81
C ALA A 92 -3.15 -4.41 -5.28
N MET A 93 -3.32 -3.30 -4.56
CA MET A 93 -3.72 -3.31 -3.15
C MET A 93 -5.18 -3.74 -2.96
N THR A 94 -6.02 -3.56 -3.98
CA THR A 94 -7.43 -3.97 -3.91
C THR A 94 -7.56 -5.48 -3.80
N GLY A 95 -8.40 -5.95 -2.88
CA GLY A 95 -8.56 -7.38 -2.61
C GLY A 95 -7.47 -8.01 -1.71
N LYS A 96 -6.37 -7.30 -1.44
CA LYS A 96 -5.29 -7.75 -0.54
C LYS A 96 -5.27 -6.98 0.78
N VAL A 97 -5.67 -5.72 0.72
CA VAL A 97 -5.76 -4.82 1.89
C VAL A 97 -7.19 -4.26 1.93
N PRO A 98 -7.79 -4.07 3.11
CA PRO A 98 -9.15 -3.53 3.24
C PRO A 98 -9.18 -2.01 2.98
N VAL A 99 -8.74 -1.58 1.79
CA VAL A 99 -8.60 -0.16 1.41
C VAL A 99 -9.92 0.60 1.47
N THR A 100 -11.05 -0.09 1.27
CA THR A 100 -12.41 0.49 1.30
C THR A 100 -13.01 0.59 2.71
N ALA A 101 -12.29 0.10 3.72
CA ALA A 101 -12.78 0.15 5.10
C ALA A 101 -13.05 1.60 5.55
N GLY A 102 -14.23 1.82 6.13
CA GLY A 102 -14.68 3.11 6.62
C GLY A 102 -15.28 4.03 5.57
N LEU A 103 -15.39 3.63 4.30
CA LEU A 103 -16.09 4.43 3.30
C LEU A 103 -17.58 4.53 3.64
N THR A 104 -18.12 5.71 3.44
CA THR A 104 -19.55 6.04 3.62
C THR A 104 -20.20 6.26 2.26
N GLU A 105 -21.52 6.45 2.26
CA GLU A 105 -22.27 6.77 1.04
C GLU A 105 -21.84 8.09 0.37
N LYS A 106 -21.25 8.99 1.15
CA LYS A 106 -20.75 10.28 0.69
C LYS A 106 -19.29 10.25 0.27
N SER A 107 -18.62 9.12 0.47
CA SER A 107 -17.21 8.98 0.12
C SER A 107 -17.03 8.84 -1.39
N LYS A 108 -15.95 9.42 -1.90
CA LYS A 108 -15.52 9.32 -3.30
C LYS A 108 -14.24 8.51 -3.38
N VAL A 109 -14.12 7.68 -4.40
CA VAL A 109 -12.93 6.86 -4.65
C VAL A 109 -12.23 7.36 -5.90
N VAL A 110 -10.97 7.73 -5.79
CA VAL A 110 -10.10 8.10 -6.91
C VAL A 110 -9.04 7.01 -7.06
N ILE A 111 -9.00 6.35 -8.19
CA ILE A 111 -8.11 5.20 -8.39
C ILE A 111 -7.28 5.30 -9.66
N ASN A 112 -5.98 4.97 -9.52
CA ASN A 112 -5.08 4.77 -10.66
C ASN A 112 -5.32 3.39 -11.25
N THR A 113 -6.01 3.34 -12.38
CA THR A 113 -6.39 2.12 -13.09
C THR A 113 -6.73 2.39 -14.55
N SER A 114 -6.51 1.41 -15.42
CA SER A 114 -7.01 1.41 -16.80
C SER A 114 -8.43 0.89 -16.95
N ARG A 115 -9.05 0.44 -15.86
CA ARG A 115 -10.39 -0.17 -15.84
C ARG A 115 -11.47 0.90 -15.72
N SER A 116 -12.68 0.54 -16.15
CA SER A 116 -13.86 1.41 -16.02
C SER A 116 -14.34 1.54 -14.58
N PRO A 117 -15.09 2.61 -14.23
CA PRO A 117 -15.71 2.75 -12.91
C PRO A 117 -16.62 1.58 -12.52
N GLU A 118 -17.30 0.94 -13.49
CA GLU A 118 -18.17 -0.22 -13.29
C GLU A 118 -17.38 -1.46 -12.88
N GLU A 119 -16.24 -1.69 -13.51
CA GLU A 119 -15.34 -2.80 -13.17
C GLU A 119 -14.73 -2.61 -11.79
N ILE A 120 -14.35 -1.37 -11.45
CA ILE A 120 -13.82 -1.02 -10.14
C ILE A 120 -14.88 -1.13 -9.05
N GLN A 121 -16.10 -0.67 -9.29
CA GLN A 121 -17.22 -0.82 -8.34
C GLN A 121 -17.43 -2.28 -7.96
N LYS A 122 -17.39 -3.19 -8.95
CA LYS A 122 -17.50 -4.64 -8.72
C LYS A 122 -16.29 -5.21 -7.99
N ALA A 123 -15.08 -4.83 -8.41
CA ALA A 123 -13.83 -5.34 -7.83
C ALA A 123 -13.65 -4.94 -6.37
N LEU A 124 -14.06 -3.72 -6.02
CA LEU A 124 -14.00 -3.20 -4.65
C LEU A 124 -15.24 -3.55 -3.82
N ASN A 125 -16.25 -4.18 -4.44
CA ASN A 125 -17.53 -4.50 -3.81
C ASN A 125 -18.15 -3.28 -3.10
N LEU A 126 -18.16 -2.12 -3.78
CA LEU A 126 -18.70 -0.88 -3.21
C LEU A 126 -20.21 -0.84 -3.28
N CYS A 127 -20.83 -0.52 -2.15
CA CYS A 127 -22.30 -0.43 -2.03
C CYS A 127 -22.87 0.80 -2.76
N CYS A 128 -22.12 1.89 -2.85
CA CYS A 128 -22.54 3.17 -3.43
C CYS A 128 -21.34 4.13 -3.53
N GLY A 129 -21.59 5.32 -4.04
CA GLY A 129 -20.63 6.43 -4.09
C GLY A 129 -20.15 6.77 -5.48
N GLU A 130 -19.29 7.75 -5.59
CA GLU A 130 -18.73 8.21 -6.86
C GLU A 130 -17.31 7.69 -7.04
N ILE A 131 -17.04 7.03 -8.16
CA ILE A 131 -15.75 6.43 -8.49
C ILE A 131 -15.12 7.23 -9.64
N PHE A 132 -13.90 7.65 -9.43
CA PHE A 132 -13.07 8.38 -10.38
C PHE A 132 -11.89 7.48 -10.80
N CYS A 133 -11.78 7.19 -12.09
CA CYS A 133 -10.73 6.34 -12.65
C CYS A 133 -9.82 7.14 -13.56
N ILE A 134 -8.52 6.91 -13.47
CA ILE A 134 -7.50 7.48 -14.34
C ILE A 134 -6.38 6.47 -14.55
N ASP A 135 -5.95 6.26 -15.78
CA ASP A 135 -4.74 5.48 -16.10
C ASP A 135 -3.49 6.35 -15.92
N ALA A 136 -3.21 6.69 -14.65
CA ALA A 136 -2.08 7.54 -14.32
C ALA A 136 -0.74 6.91 -14.66
N GLN A 137 -0.64 5.58 -14.66
CA GLN A 137 0.58 4.86 -15.04
C GLN A 137 0.91 5.10 -16.53
N LYS A 138 -0.05 4.90 -17.41
CA LYS A 138 0.12 5.11 -18.85
C LYS A 138 0.44 6.56 -19.15
N ILE A 139 -0.36 7.49 -18.64
CA ILE A 139 -0.20 8.93 -18.87
C ILE A 139 1.15 9.43 -18.37
N ALA A 140 1.61 8.94 -17.19
CA ALA A 140 2.91 9.31 -16.63
C ALA A 140 4.08 8.88 -17.54
N MET A 141 3.98 7.70 -18.17
CA MET A 141 4.99 7.23 -19.13
C MET A 141 4.99 8.08 -20.39
N GLU A 142 3.83 8.42 -20.93
CA GLU A 142 3.70 9.25 -22.14
C GLU A 142 4.25 10.67 -21.92
N SER A 143 3.85 11.32 -20.84
CA SER A 143 4.19 12.72 -20.51
C SER A 143 5.54 12.87 -19.82
N LYS A 144 6.21 11.78 -19.47
CA LYS A 144 7.45 11.78 -18.66
C LYS A 144 7.29 12.56 -17.34
N THR A 145 6.12 12.45 -16.74
CA THR A 145 5.76 12.98 -15.43
C THR A 145 5.68 11.84 -14.39
N ARG A 146 5.15 12.10 -13.23
CA ARG A 146 4.99 11.12 -12.16
C ARG A 146 3.51 10.90 -11.82
N ILE A 147 3.16 9.69 -11.43
CA ILE A 147 1.79 9.26 -11.05
C ILE A 147 1.18 10.23 -10.01
N ASN A 148 1.95 10.69 -9.04
CA ASN A 148 1.44 11.56 -7.99
C ASN A 148 0.95 12.93 -8.50
N MET A 149 1.46 13.44 -9.61
CA MET A 149 0.97 14.68 -10.23
C MET A 149 -0.41 14.47 -10.86
N LEU A 150 -0.57 13.36 -11.56
CA LEU A 150 -1.85 12.95 -12.14
C LEU A 150 -2.91 12.72 -11.06
N MET A 151 -2.53 11.98 -10.01
CA MET A 151 -3.42 11.71 -8.88
C MET A 151 -3.80 12.99 -8.12
N LEU A 152 -2.89 13.96 -7.99
CA LEU A 152 -3.21 15.28 -7.41
C LEU A 152 -4.33 15.96 -8.21
N GLY A 153 -4.20 16.01 -9.55
CA GLY A 153 -5.24 16.57 -10.43
C GLY A 153 -6.57 15.84 -10.28
N ALA A 154 -6.55 14.52 -10.30
CA ALA A 154 -7.74 13.67 -10.16
C ALA A 154 -8.45 13.86 -8.80
N ILE A 155 -7.70 13.97 -7.70
CA ILE A 155 -8.23 14.22 -6.35
C ILE A 155 -8.84 15.63 -6.27
N CYS A 156 -8.19 16.64 -6.85
CA CYS A 156 -8.76 17.98 -6.92
C CYS A 156 -10.08 18.01 -7.72
N LYS A 157 -10.17 17.29 -8.84
CA LYS A 157 -11.44 17.12 -9.59
C LYS A 157 -12.52 16.45 -8.72
N ALA A 158 -12.17 15.37 -8.05
CA ALA A 158 -13.10 14.62 -7.20
C ALA A 158 -13.62 15.44 -6.02
N SER A 159 -12.85 16.40 -5.51
CA SER A 159 -13.28 17.29 -4.42
C SER A 159 -14.45 18.18 -4.80
N ASN A 160 -14.58 18.54 -6.08
CA ASN A 160 -15.56 19.44 -6.69
C ASN A 160 -15.48 20.92 -6.27
N PHE A 161 -14.65 21.28 -5.30
CA PHE A 161 -14.48 22.66 -4.83
C PHE A 161 -13.03 23.18 -4.93
N VAL A 162 -12.08 22.30 -5.20
CA VAL A 162 -10.68 22.68 -5.41
C VAL A 162 -10.48 23.02 -6.90
N PRO A 163 -10.18 24.28 -7.25
CA PRO A 163 -9.97 24.64 -8.64
C PRO A 163 -8.63 24.09 -9.16
N LEU A 164 -8.59 23.80 -10.47
CA LEU A 164 -7.37 23.33 -11.14
C LEU A 164 -6.18 24.28 -10.93
N ASP A 165 -6.43 25.58 -10.98
CA ASP A 165 -5.40 26.61 -10.81
C ASP A 165 -4.72 26.53 -9.43
N ALA A 166 -5.45 26.14 -8.39
CA ALA A 166 -4.86 25.91 -7.06
C ALA A 166 -3.90 24.71 -7.08
N ALA A 167 -4.25 23.63 -7.77
CA ALA A 167 -3.39 22.47 -7.93
C ALA A 167 -2.14 22.79 -8.77
N ILE A 168 -2.26 23.61 -9.80
CA ILE A 168 -1.13 24.11 -10.59
C ILE A 168 -0.22 24.96 -9.73
N LYS A 169 -0.77 25.96 -9.04
CA LYS A 169 -0.02 26.88 -8.19
C LYS A 169 0.79 26.14 -7.13
N ILE A 170 0.18 25.18 -6.40
CA ILE A 170 0.91 24.42 -5.40
C ILE A 170 2.01 23.56 -6.02
N THR A 171 1.85 23.09 -7.24
CA THR A 171 2.88 22.34 -7.97
C THR A 171 4.07 23.24 -8.30
N GLU A 172 3.83 24.48 -8.73
CA GLU A 172 4.88 25.49 -8.97
C GLU A 172 5.63 25.82 -7.70
N GLU A 173 4.92 26.04 -6.59
CA GLU A 173 5.52 26.44 -5.30
C GLU A 173 6.32 25.32 -4.64
N THR A 174 5.94 24.05 -4.82
CA THR A 174 6.60 22.90 -4.18
C THR A 174 7.66 22.25 -5.06
N ILE A 175 7.27 21.81 -6.24
CA ILE A 175 8.16 21.08 -7.18
C ILE A 175 8.99 22.05 -8.00
N GLY A 176 8.39 23.17 -8.46
CA GLY A 176 9.06 24.14 -9.33
C GLY A 176 10.29 24.75 -8.67
N LYS A 177 10.23 25.05 -7.38
CA LYS A 177 11.38 25.57 -6.62
C LYS A 177 12.56 24.60 -6.56
N LYS A 178 12.31 23.30 -6.52
CA LYS A 178 13.34 22.26 -6.40
C LYS A 178 13.85 21.75 -7.76
N TYR A 179 12.95 21.70 -8.74
CA TYR A 179 13.22 21.09 -10.06
C TYR A 179 12.60 21.94 -11.18
N PRO A 180 13.14 23.15 -11.44
CA PRO A 180 12.58 24.08 -12.44
C PRO A 180 12.42 23.46 -13.83
N ASN A 181 13.37 22.63 -14.24
CA ASN A 181 13.37 21.96 -15.54
C ASN A 181 12.27 20.92 -15.74
N LEU A 182 11.57 20.52 -14.67
CA LEU A 182 10.52 19.52 -14.71
C LEU A 182 9.13 20.11 -14.48
N ILE A 183 9.03 21.43 -14.25
CA ILE A 183 7.80 22.05 -13.79
C ILE A 183 6.69 21.95 -14.83
N GLU A 184 6.97 22.23 -16.09
CA GLU A 184 5.97 22.16 -17.16
C GLU A 184 5.38 20.76 -17.31
N LYS A 185 6.22 19.72 -17.23
CA LYS A 185 5.77 18.32 -17.30
C LYS A 185 4.90 17.94 -16.11
N ASN A 186 5.22 18.46 -14.92
CA ASN A 186 4.44 18.20 -13.72
C ASN A 186 3.11 18.94 -13.76
N ILE A 187 3.08 20.18 -14.25
CA ILE A 187 1.84 20.94 -14.46
C ILE A 187 0.96 20.24 -15.50
N ASP A 188 1.55 19.79 -16.61
CA ASP A 188 0.82 19.00 -17.61
C ASP A 188 0.22 17.73 -16.99
N GLY A 189 0.98 17.02 -16.16
CA GLY A 189 0.48 15.88 -15.42
C GLY A 189 -0.72 16.21 -14.52
N VAL A 190 -0.68 17.32 -13.80
CA VAL A 190 -1.82 17.79 -12.98
C VAL A 190 -3.03 18.13 -13.85
N ARG A 191 -2.84 18.83 -14.97
CA ARG A 191 -3.92 19.17 -15.91
C ARG A 191 -4.55 17.92 -16.53
N ARG A 192 -3.75 17.00 -17.01
CA ARG A 192 -4.23 15.73 -17.55
C ARG A 192 -4.95 14.92 -16.48
N GLY A 193 -4.38 14.85 -15.27
CA GLY A 193 -5.01 14.22 -14.13
C GLY A 193 -6.40 14.75 -13.82
N TYR A 194 -6.56 16.07 -13.88
CA TYR A 194 -7.84 16.73 -13.67
C TYR A 194 -8.82 16.50 -14.84
N ASN A 195 -8.38 16.62 -16.08
CA ASN A 195 -9.25 16.61 -17.26
C ASN A 195 -9.59 15.19 -17.73
N GLU A 196 -8.63 14.26 -17.73
CA GLU A 196 -8.78 12.91 -18.30
C GLU A 196 -9.38 11.90 -17.31
N THR A 197 -9.50 12.26 -16.04
CA THR A 197 -10.19 11.40 -15.06
C THR A 197 -11.66 11.26 -15.44
N ILE A 198 -12.12 10.03 -15.57
CA ILE A 198 -13.54 9.68 -15.80
C ILE A 198 -14.21 9.35 -14.47
N SER A 199 -15.47 9.71 -14.31
CA SER A 199 -16.21 9.39 -13.11
C SER A 199 -17.59 8.83 -13.39
N LYS A 200 -18.09 8.04 -12.42
CA LYS A 200 -19.46 7.56 -12.40
C LYS A 200 -19.98 7.46 -10.97
N PHE A 201 -21.19 7.95 -10.78
CA PHE A 201 -21.91 7.78 -9.53
C PHE A 201 -22.71 6.48 -9.55
N PHE A 202 -22.68 5.74 -8.44
CA PHE A 202 -23.42 4.50 -8.22
C PHE A 202 -24.40 4.68 -7.09
N GLU A 203 -25.67 4.41 -7.36
CA GLU A 203 -26.72 4.38 -6.36
C GLU A 203 -26.51 3.25 -5.37
N ARG A 204 -27.11 3.39 -4.18
CA ARG A 204 -26.97 2.42 -3.11
C ARG A 204 -27.51 1.04 -3.51
N ASN A 205 -26.65 0.05 -3.42
CA ASN A 205 -26.98 -1.36 -3.49
C ASN A 205 -27.10 -1.95 -2.08
N ASN A 206 -28.33 -2.14 -1.62
CA ASN A 206 -28.59 -2.66 -0.28
C ASN A 206 -28.17 -4.13 -0.06
N LYS A 207 -27.69 -4.82 -1.10
CA LYS A 207 -27.14 -6.18 -0.99
C LYS A 207 -25.68 -6.19 -0.56
N ILE A 208 -25.02 -5.03 -0.60
CA ILE A 208 -23.61 -4.87 -0.25
C ILE A 208 -23.53 -4.03 1.01
N GLU A 209 -22.97 -4.59 2.07
CA GLU A 209 -22.71 -3.83 3.29
C GLU A 209 -21.35 -3.13 3.20
N PRO A 210 -21.25 -1.85 3.65
CA PRO A 210 -19.98 -1.15 3.74
C PRO A 210 -19.02 -1.86 4.69
N LEU A 211 -17.76 -1.97 4.29
CA LEU A 211 -16.71 -2.52 5.14
C LEU A 211 -16.40 -1.51 6.26
N LYS A 212 -16.69 -1.89 7.50
CA LYS A 212 -16.39 -1.06 8.67
C LYS A 212 -14.88 -0.97 8.87
N TYR A 213 -14.41 0.21 9.24
CA TYR A 213 -13.05 0.37 9.71
C TYR A 213 -12.91 -0.40 11.03
N LYS A 214 -11.90 -1.27 11.09
CA LYS A 214 -11.51 -1.92 12.34
C LYS A 214 -10.15 -1.36 12.73
N GLU A 215 -10.08 -0.75 13.87
CA GLU A 215 -8.82 -0.40 14.47
C GLU A 215 -8.06 -1.69 14.80
N ALA A 216 -6.75 -1.70 14.54
CA ALA A 216 -5.92 -2.84 14.93
C ALA A 216 -6.00 -2.98 16.46
N GLU A 217 -6.48 -4.12 16.94
CA GLU A 217 -6.49 -4.41 18.36
C GLU A 217 -5.06 -4.44 18.86
N ASN A 218 -4.73 -3.51 19.75
CA ASN A 218 -3.47 -3.56 20.47
C ASN A 218 -3.48 -4.79 21.37
N ARG A 219 -2.80 -5.84 20.95
CA ARG A 219 -2.69 -7.08 21.75
C ARG A 219 -2.04 -6.85 23.11
N TRP A 220 -1.19 -5.81 23.20
CA TRP A 220 -0.51 -5.41 24.41
C TRP A 220 -0.67 -3.93 24.66
N GLY A 221 -1.32 -3.63 25.75
CA GLY A 221 -1.43 -2.30 26.33
C GLY A 221 -0.73 -2.23 27.69
N TYR A 222 -0.93 -1.15 28.38
CA TYR A 222 -0.36 -0.91 29.72
C TYR A 222 -0.68 -2.03 30.72
N GLU A 223 -1.91 -2.58 30.67
CA GLU A 223 -2.39 -3.58 31.63
C GLU A 223 -1.89 -5.00 31.38
N ASN A 224 -1.60 -5.33 30.12
CA ASN A 224 -1.28 -6.71 29.70
C ASN A 224 0.07 -6.84 28.99
N ALA A 225 0.89 -5.79 29.01
CA ALA A 225 2.25 -5.87 28.47
C ALA A 225 3.10 -6.83 29.29
N PRO A 226 4.03 -7.60 28.67
CA PRO A 226 4.99 -8.42 29.37
C PRO A 226 5.81 -7.60 30.37
N ILE A 227 6.29 -8.22 31.44
CA ILE A 227 7.16 -7.58 32.42
C ILE A 227 8.37 -6.95 31.70
N GLY A 228 8.64 -5.68 32.00
CA GLY A 228 9.68 -4.89 31.33
C GLY A 228 9.32 -4.34 29.96
N GLY A 229 8.08 -4.53 29.47
CA GLY A 229 7.62 -4.04 28.17
C GLY A 229 8.32 -4.68 26.96
N ILE A 230 9.02 -5.77 27.16
CA ILE A 230 9.77 -6.45 26.10
C ILE A 230 8.82 -7.32 25.28
N ASN A 231 8.81 -7.10 23.96
CA ASN A 231 8.12 -8.02 23.06
C ASN A 231 8.84 -9.36 23.02
N ASN A 232 8.27 -10.37 23.67
CA ASN A 232 8.78 -11.74 23.68
C ASN A 232 8.34 -12.56 22.46
N ARG A 233 7.54 -11.98 21.56
CA ARG A 233 7.17 -12.58 20.28
C ARG A 233 8.08 -12.05 19.18
N ILE A 234 9.22 -12.67 19.01
CA ILE A 234 10.11 -12.44 17.85
C ILE A 234 9.60 -13.25 16.67
N GLY A 235 10.04 -12.93 15.44
CA GLY A 235 9.60 -13.62 14.22
C GLY A 235 8.24 -13.14 13.70
N SER A 236 7.79 -11.94 14.07
CA SER A 236 6.54 -11.33 13.53
C SER A 236 6.55 -11.19 12.00
N THR A 237 7.72 -11.18 11.37
CA THR A 237 7.89 -11.19 9.91
C THR A 237 7.26 -12.42 9.25
N VAL A 238 7.16 -13.55 9.96
CA VAL A 238 6.50 -14.77 9.45
C VAL A 238 5.02 -14.54 9.11
N SER A 239 4.39 -13.56 9.71
CA SER A 239 2.99 -13.20 9.44
C SER A 239 2.80 -12.04 8.45
N ASN A 240 3.89 -11.39 8.00
CA ASN A 240 3.79 -10.28 7.06
C ASN A 240 3.47 -10.76 5.65
N ASP A 241 2.37 -10.28 5.10
CA ASP A 241 2.03 -10.46 3.68
C ASP A 241 2.49 -9.24 2.88
N LEU A 242 3.56 -9.41 2.10
CA LEU A 242 4.08 -8.36 1.22
C LEU A 242 3.52 -8.47 -0.21
N SER A 243 2.60 -9.39 -0.47
CA SER A 243 2.02 -9.57 -1.81
C SER A 243 1.28 -8.32 -2.31
N ALA A 244 0.72 -7.53 -1.40
CA ALA A 244 0.05 -6.26 -1.72
C ALA A 244 1.00 -5.19 -2.29
N SER A 245 2.30 -5.33 -2.07
CA SER A 245 3.33 -4.39 -2.54
C SER A 245 3.85 -4.70 -3.95
N ARG A 246 3.41 -5.81 -4.56
CA ARG A 246 3.87 -6.21 -5.88
C ARG A 246 3.28 -5.35 -6.98
N GLU A 247 4.10 -5.02 -7.96
CA GLU A 247 3.70 -4.31 -9.17
C GLU A 247 3.25 -5.27 -10.30
N GLY A 248 2.87 -6.50 -9.92
CA GLY A 248 2.40 -7.54 -10.85
C GLY A 248 3.49 -8.48 -11.35
N TYR A 249 4.74 -8.32 -10.90
CA TYR A 249 5.86 -9.21 -11.24
C TYR A 249 6.29 -10.04 -10.04
N ILE A 250 6.72 -11.28 -10.31
CA ILE A 250 7.29 -12.20 -9.33
C ILE A 250 8.50 -12.91 -9.93
N PRO A 251 9.49 -13.32 -9.12
CA PRO A 251 10.54 -14.23 -9.57
C PRO A 251 9.96 -15.64 -9.70
N LEU A 252 10.23 -16.28 -10.82
CA LEU A 252 9.90 -17.68 -11.06
C LEU A 252 11.16 -18.51 -10.86
N PHE A 253 11.09 -19.58 -10.06
CA PHE A 253 12.23 -20.41 -9.71
C PHE A 253 12.25 -21.71 -10.55
N VAL A 254 13.33 -21.91 -11.27
CA VAL A 254 13.62 -23.10 -12.08
C VAL A 254 14.70 -23.90 -11.36
N GLN A 255 14.29 -24.87 -10.55
CA GLN A 255 15.16 -25.60 -9.64
C GLN A 255 16.29 -26.36 -10.38
N GLU A 256 16.03 -26.91 -11.56
CA GLU A 256 16.99 -27.67 -12.36
C GLU A 256 18.20 -26.83 -12.80
N LYS A 257 18.05 -25.52 -12.90
CA LYS A 257 19.12 -24.58 -13.25
C LYS A 257 19.86 -24.05 -12.03
N CYS A 258 19.37 -24.31 -10.82
CA CYS A 258 19.91 -23.76 -9.60
C CYS A 258 21.23 -24.46 -9.21
N ILE A 259 22.26 -23.67 -8.97
CA ILE A 259 23.56 -24.14 -8.48
C ILE A 259 23.74 -23.95 -6.97
N ASN A 260 22.70 -23.55 -6.27
CA ASN A 260 22.68 -23.33 -4.80
C ASN A 260 23.74 -22.33 -4.30
N CYS A 261 24.06 -21.30 -5.09
CA CYS A 261 25.11 -20.33 -4.74
C CYS A 261 24.71 -19.32 -3.65
N GLY A 262 23.42 -19.20 -3.28
CA GLY A 262 22.94 -18.32 -2.23
C GLY A 262 22.85 -16.83 -2.57
N LEU A 263 23.25 -16.38 -3.78
CA LEU A 263 23.23 -14.96 -4.16
C LEU A 263 21.83 -14.34 -4.11
N CYS A 264 20.80 -15.10 -4.45
CA CYS A 264 19.41 -14.66 -4.39
C CYS A 264 18.98 -14.35 -2.94
N ASP A 265 19.38 -15.16 -1.99
CA ASP A 265 19.08 -14.98 -0.58
C ASP A 265 19.84 -13.79 0.02
N THR A 266 21.15 -13.73 -0.24
CA THR A 266 22.00 -12.63 0.24
C THR A 266 21.54 -11.24 -0.26
N THR A 267 20.95 -11.18 -1.47
CA THR A 267 20.48 -9.91 -2.05
C THR A 267 19.02 -9.60 -1.72
N CYS A 268 18.27 -10.58 -1.19
CA CYS A 268 16.86 -10.42 -0.91
C CYS A 268 16.65 -9.55 0.35
N PRO A 269 15.95 -8.40 0.25
CA PRO A 269 15.69 -7.55 1.41
C PRO A 269 14.70 -8.16 2.39
N ASP A 270 13.93 -9.18 1.97
CA ASP A 270 12.85 -9.79 2.74
C ASP A 270 13.16 -11.23 3.13
N MET A 271 14.36 -11.74 2.79
CA MET A 271 14.86 -13.09 3.12
C MET A 271 13.85 -14.21 2.82
N VAL A 272 13.29 -14.18 1.62
CA VAL A 272 12.18 -15.09 1.23
C VAL A 272 12.63 -16.48 0.80
N PHE A 273 13.94 -16.67 0.49
CA PHE A 273 14.46 -17.94 0.01
C PHE A 273 14.65 -18.93 1.16
N GLN A 274 14.31 -20.18 0.87
CA GLN A 274 14.34 -21.25 1.85
C GLN A 274 15.44 -22.25 1.46
N PHE A 275 16.44 -22.41 2.33
CA PHE A 275 17.52 -23.34 2.13
C PHE A 275 17.44 -24.47 3.18
N MET A 276 17.62 -25.71 2.75
CA MET A 276 17.65 -26.87 3.65
C MET A 276 18.91 -27.71 3.41
N PRO A 277 19.40 -28.42 4.44
CA PRO A 277 20.41 -29.45 4.25
C PRO A 277 19.93 -30.49 3.23
N GLY A 278 20.78 -30.81 2.27
CA GLY A 278 20.48 -31.77 1.21
C GLY A 278 21.74 -32.21 0.47
N THR A 279 21.58 -32.69 -0.76
CA THR A 279 22.70 -33.14 -1.59
C THR A 279 22.70 -32.42 -2.93
N TYR A 280 23.84 -31.88 -3.32
CA TYR A 280 24.04 -31.30 -4.64
C TYR A 280 25.34 -31.88 -5.25
N LYS A 281 25.24 -32.44 -6.44
CA LYS A 281 26.35 -33.12 -7.14
C LYS A 281 27.05 -34.16 -6.21
N GLU A 282 26.21 -34.99 -5.59
CA GLU A 282 26.64 -36.07 -4.68
C GLU A 282 27.37 -35.63 -3.40
N LYS A 283 27.38 -34.33 -3.11
CA LYS A 283 28.00 -33.77 -1.89
C LYS A 283 26.95 -33.13 -1.00
N PRO A 284 27.11 -33.20 0.33
CA PRO A 284 26.28 -32.46 1.26
C PRO A 284 26.34 -30.94 0.93
N ALA A 285 25.18 -30.29 0.85
CA ALA A 285 25.06 -28.88 0.55
C ALA A 285 23.76 -28.30 1.12
N MET A 286 23.71 -26.98 1.31
CA MET A 286 22.44 -26.28 1.49
C MET A 286 21.78 -26.13 0.13
N VAL A 287 20.57 -26.69 -0.01
CA VAL A 287 19.81 -26.72 -1.27
C VAL A 287 18.72 -25.69 -1.20
N ASN A 288 18.59 -24.88 -2.25
CA ASN A 288 17.51 -23.91 -2.39
C ASN A 288 16.19 -24.64 -2.68
N MET A 289 15.24 -24.54 -1.78
CA MET A 289 13.91 -25.16 -1.86
C MET A 289 12.88 -24.24 -2.53
N GLY A 290 13.26 -23.04 -2.94
CA GLY A 290 12.37 -22.05 -3.50
C GLY A 290 12.22 -20.82 -2.61
N LEU A 291 11.12 -20.13 -2.77
CA LEU A 291 10.86 -18.88 -2.05
C LEU A 291 9.43 -18.82 -1.52
N ASP A 292 9.28 -18.15 -0.38
CA ASP A 292 7.96 -17.86 0.18
C ASP A 292 7.38 -16.60 -0.47
N TYR A 293 6.45 -16.80 -1.39
CA TYR A 293 5.79 -15.72 -2.10
C TYR A 293 4.92 -14.83 -1.20
N HIS A 294 4.51 -15.29 -0.03
CA HIS A 294 3.78 -14.48 0.93
C HIS A 294 4.60 -13.27 1.40
N HIS A 295 5.90 -13.47 1.58
CA HIS A 295 6.83 -12.42 2.00
C HIS A 295 7.53 -11.71 0.84
N CYS A 296 7.32 -12.16 -0.40
CA CYS A 296 7.97 -11.58 -1.57
C CYS A 296 7.25 -10.33 -2.07
N LYS A 297 7.93 -9.20 -2.11
CA LYS A 297 7.40 -7.95 -2.68
C LYS A 297 7.61 -7.76 -4.17
N GLY A 298 8.15 -8.74 -4.88
CA GLY A 298 8.29 -8.71 -6.33
C GLY A 298 9.35 -7.74 -6.88
N CYS A 299 10.38 -7.40 -6.10
CA CYS A 299 11.40 -6.41 -6.51
C CYS A 299 12.41 -6.93 -7.56
N LEU A 300 12.40 -8.22 -7.87
CA LEU A 300 13.21 -8.91 -8.89
C LEU A 300 14.73 -8.84 -8.74
N ARG A 301 15.28 -8.32 -7.64
CA ARG A 301 16.75 -8.28 -7.41
C ARG A 301 17.40 -9.65 -7.50
N CYS A 302 16.70 -10.69 -7.06
CA CYS A 302 17.18 -12.06 -7.13
C CYS A 302 17.30 -12.57 -8.57
N VAL A 303 16.49 -12.04 -9.49
CA VAL A 303 16.57 -12.36 -10.93
C VAL A 303 17.84 -11.74 -11.51
N ASP A 304 18.12 -10.45 -11.17
CA ASP A 304 19.26 -9.73 -11.69
C ASP A 304 20.60 -10.35 -11.30
N VAL A 305 20.71 -10.96 -10.11
CA VAL A 305 21.96 -11.55 -9.60
C VAL A 305 22.10 -13.04 -9.90
N CYS A 306 21.10 -13.69 -10.47
CA CYS A 306 21.14 -15.15 -10.71
C CYS A 306 22.04 -15.50 -11.88
N PRO A 307 23.23 -16.17 -11.67
CA PRO A 307 24.22 -16.39 -12.73
C PRO A 307 23.79 -17.47 -13.73
N THR A 308 22.79 -18.27 -13.40
CA THR A 308 22.35 -19.43 -14.22
C THR A 308 20.96 -19.25 -14.80
N ASN A 309 20.33 -18.08 -14.60
CA ASN A 309 18.93 -17.84 -14.94
C ASN A 309 17.98 -18.90 -14.32
N ALA A 310 18.32 -19.38 -13.13
CA ALA A 310 17.42 -20.23 -12.34
C ALA A 310 16.26 -19.40 -11.76
N LEU A 311 16.39 -18.07 -11.74
CA LEU A 311 15.33 -17.13 -11.41
C LEU A 311 15.07 -16.25 -12.61
N VAL A 312 13.81 -16.18 -13.04
CA VAL A 312 13.36 -15.37 -14.16
C VAL A 312 12.13 -14.54 -13.74
N ALA A 313 11.96 -13.37 -14.35
CA ALA A 313 10.78 -12.55 -14.09
C ALA A 313 9.55 -13.14 -14.76
N GLY A 314 8.42 -13.18 -14.06
CA GLY A 314 7.13 -13.58 -14.58
C GLY A 314 6.01 -12.67 -14.12
N LEU A 315 4.88 -12.68 -14.84
CA LEU A 315 3.68 -11.95 -14.43
C LEU A 315 2.89 -12.76 -13.40
N GLU A 316 2.65 -12.19 -12.24
CA GLU A 316 1.94 -12.89 -11.14
C GLU A 316 0.60 -13.47 -11.58
N ARG A 317 -0.15 -12.73 -12.41
CA ARG A 317 -1.47 -13.14 -12.94
C ARG A 317 -1.45 -14.42 -13.78
N GLU A 318 -0.29 -14.76 -14.36
CA GLU A 318 -0.12 -15.94 -15.21
C GLU A 318 0.29 -17.19 -14.40
N HIS A 319 0.57 -17.00 -13.09
CA HIS A 319 1.06 -18.06 -12.22
C HIS A 319 0.27 -18.11 -10.89
N PRO A 320 -1.03 -18.40 -10.92
CA PRO A 320 -1.87 -18.38 -9.72
C PRO A 320 -1.54 -19.49 -8.71
N ASP A 321 -1.04 -20.64 -9.19
CA ASP A 321 -0.81 -21.83 -8.37
C ASP A 321 0.57 -21.88 -7.70
N LYS A 322 1.55 -21.14 -8.19
CA LYS A 322 2.91 -21.04 -7.58
C LYS A 322 3.45 -22.36 -7.05
N LYS A 323 3.57 -23.37 -7.93
CA LYS A 323 3.91 -24.77 -7.58
C LYS A 323 5.25 -24.95 -6.86
N TRP A 324 6.16 -24.00 -7.00
CA TRP A 324 7.47 -23.98 -6.33
C TRP A 324 7.46 -23.15 -5.03
N PHE A 325 6.29 -22.83 -4.53
CA PHE A 325 6.11 -22.12 -3.30
C PHE A 325 6.43 -23.00 -2.08
N VAL A 326 7.30 -22.49 -1.20
CA VAL A 326 7.65 -23.12 0.07
C VAL A 326 7.30 -22.17 1.19
N ARG A 327 6.55 -22.62 2.18
CA ARG A 327 6.19 -21.83 3.35
C ARG A 327 7.28 -21.96 4.41
N ASN A 328 7.57 -20.86 5.12
CA ASN A 328 8.51 -20.90 6.23
C ASN A 328 8.17 -21.98 7.27
N LYS A 329 6.89 -22.18 7.56
CA LYS A 329 6.46 -23.22 8.50
C LYS A 329 6.80 -24.64 8.07
N ASP A 330 6.86 -24.88 6.76
CA ASP A 330 7.16 -26.21 6.21
C ASP A 330 8.66 -26.57 6.37
N LEU A 331 9.49 -25.57 6.69
CA LEU A 331 10.92 -25.69 6.91
C LEU A 331 11.32 -25.60 8.39
N ILE A 332 10.37 -25.35 9.26
CA ILE A 332 10.63 -25.34 10.71
C ILE A 332 10.81 -26.79 11.17
N VAL A 333 12.04 -27.16 11.49
CA VAL A 333 12.35 -28.47 12.04
C VAL A 333 11.81 -28.61 13.46
N ASP A 334 11.55 -29.83 13.87
CA ASP A 334 11.03 -30.11 15.20
C ASP A 334 12.04 -29.76 16.30
N LYS A 335 11.58 -29.28 17.41
CA LYS A 335 12.23 -28.29 18.25
C LYS A 335 12.58 -28.78 19.63
N LEU A 336 12.88 -30.02 19.72
CA LEU A 336 13.38 -30.61 20.95
C LEU A 336 14.54 -29.81 21.57
N GLU A 337 15.36 -29.17 20.74
CA GLU A 337 16.48 -28.33 21.17
C GLU A 337 16.06 -26.97 21.77
N TYR A 338 14.82 -26.52 21.50
CA TYR A 338 14.31 -25.23 21.99
C TYR A 338 13.38 -25.36 23.20
N GLU A 339 12.85 -26.54 23.49
CA GLU A 339 12.01 -26.80 24.66
C GLU A 339 12.81 -26.63 25.95
N ASP A 340 14.07 -27.02 25.98
CA ASP A 340 14.97 -26.86 27.11
C ASP A 340 15.40 -25.40 27.36
N ALA A 341 15.29 -24.53 26.38
CA ALA A 341 15.63 -23.13 26.51
C ALA A 341 14.54 -22.30 27.20
N GLY A 342 13.39 -22.86 27.48
CA GLY A 342 12.30 -22.26 28.28
C GLY A 342 11.67 -21.00 27.70
N ALA A 343 12.13 -20.53 26.52
CA ALA A 343 11.87 -19.17 26.16
C ALA A 343 10.93 -18.98 24.95
N ASN A 344 10.75 -19.94 24.07
CA ASN A 344 10.13 -19.57 22.81
C ASN A 344 9.45 -20.69 22.00
N SER A 345 8.76 -21.62 22.69
CA SER A 345 7.93 -22.66 22.05
C SER A 345 6.92 -22.09 21.03
N TRP A 346 6.50 -20.85 21.19
CA TRP A 346 5.56 -20.17 20.33
C TRP A 346 6.11 -19.80 18.93
N ILE A 347 7.42 -19.63 18.75
CA ILE A 347 8.03 -19.36 17.43
C ILE A 347 7.82 -20.55 16.51
N THR A 348 7.70 -21.68 17.09
CA THR A 348 7.78 -22.98 16.47
C THR A 348 6.48 -23.76 16.55
N SER A 349 5.45 -23.27 17.26
CA SER A 349 4.17 -23.95 17.29
C SER A 349 3.42 -23.74 15.99
N GLU A 350 3.00 -24.81 15.32
CA GLU A 350 2.15 -24.74 14.13
C GLU A 350 0.88 -23.96 14.38
N ALA A 351 0.29 -24.07 15.58
CA ALA A 351 -0.87 -23.31 15.97
C ALA A 351 -0.67 -21.80 15.85
N TYR A 352 0.49 -21.26 16.23
CA TYR A 352 0.78 -19.83 16.09
C TYR A 352 0.86 -19.38 14.62
N LEU A 353 1.39 -20.22 13.76
CA LEU A 353 1.52 -19.93 12.32
C LEU A 353 0.18 -20.06 11.61
N ASP A 354 -0.67 -20.99 12.04
CA ASP A 354 -1.98 -21.23 11.43
C ASP A 354 -3.04 -20.20 11.88
N GLU A 355 -3.09 -19.81 13.15
CA GLU A 355 -4.02 -18.79 13.65
C GLU A 355 -3.93 -17.45 12.92
N LYS A 356 -2.74 -17.08 12.46
CA LYS A 356 -2.53 -15.81 11.74
C LYS A 356 -2.74 -15.89 10.23
N ARG A 357 -2.79 -17.10 9.66
CA ARG A 357 -3.00 -17.31 8.23
C ARG A 357 -4.48 -17.47 7.86
N VAL A 358 -5.31 -17.89 8.81
CA VAL A 358 -6.74 -18.14 8.56
C VAL A 358 -7.52 -16.83 8.40
N ASP A 359 -7.09 -15.75 9.04
CA ASP A 359 -7.88 -14.52 9.06
C ASP A 359 -7.61 -13.55 7.91
N GLY A 360 -6.67 -13.84 6.98
CA GLY A 360 -6.39 -12.99 5.81
C GLY A 360 -6.18 -11.51 6.14
N GLY A 361 -6.09 -11.20 7.44
CA GLY A 361 -5.98 -9.86 7.99
C GLY A 361 -4.52 -9.56 8.32
N ILE A 362 -3.98 -8.57 7.65
CA ILE A 362 -2.79 -7.88 8.09
C ILE A 362 -3.13 -7.26 9.45
N VAL A 363 -2.45 -7.70 10.49
CA VAL A 363 -2.45 -7.03 11.80
C VAL A 363 -1.52 -5.84 11.75
#